data_ec10e387edead4e707b8ce19a28001cf
#
_entry.id   ec10e387edead4e707b8ce19a28001cf
#
_cell.length_a   1.000
_cell.length_b   1.000
_cell.length_c   1.000
_cell.angle_alpha   90.00
_cell.angle_beta   90.00
_cell.angle_gamma   90.00
#
_symmetry.space_group_name_H-M   'P 1'
#
loop_
_entity.id
_entity.type
_entity.pdbx_description
1 polymer ?
#
loop_
_entity_poly.entity_id
_entity_poly.type
_entity_poly.pdbx_seq_one_letter_code
_entity_poly.pdbx_strand_id
1 'polypeptide(L)'
;MCGIFGMYSFNINNTIKLEDVLLNLKKIQHRGKDSHGVAYVKSNTSEIQLYKKKGLVDENVNPDVDANFNYAIGHVRYGTSSTKNYSLKEAQPLVMMNNKIALVHNGNIPNINIHDSRYLLDLIINQLEVNNGNIFLSLIYLMRSIPASYSLLLLYGNKMYVMRDKFGIRPLYYCVTDKGCLVSSETIPFPKDYTHGEVNPGEILEVSQTGIIPLYQHESSQNSICAFELLYFMSPDNIYDGKDVFSIRKQLGREMAKDDLKLVKSNTIVVGVPTSGIAYGRGYASELYLTYVQAITKNNEKQFGADRTFILKNNEERNKACREKFKYDESKIKGKNIIVVDDTLVRGNVIKNIISRLKSCGAREIHVRIPSPPVIDICQLGIDIKTREELLMYNYDLNSATEYLEVNSLRFLELENLVGFPSESYAHCFGKAMPDDITDFIKNKIEVDKNNSISNN
;
A
#
# COMPACT_ATOMS: atom_id res chain seq x y z
N MET A 1 -3.72 -1.82 -2.02
CA MET A 1 -2.70 -0.85 -2.46
C MET A 1 -1.86 -1.49 -3.53
N CYS A 2 -1.64 -0.80 -4.64
CA CYS A 2 -0.82 -1.30 -5.74
C CYS A 2 0.68 -1.11 -5.48
N GLY A 3 1.52 -1.80 -6.27
CA GLY A 3 2.95 -1.55 -6.33
C GLY A 3 3.36 -1.22 -7.77
N ILE A 4 4.22 -0.22 -7.94
CA ILE A 4 4.80 0.16 -9.23
C ILE A 4 6.31 0.01 -9.20
N PHE A 5 6.88 -0.33 -10.34
CA PHE A 5 8.31 -0.50 -10.53
C PHE A 5 8.71 0.00 -11.92
N GLY A 6 9.84 0.68 -12.02
CA GLY A 6 10.43 1.14 -13.27
C GLY A 6 11.92 0.81 -13.34
N MET A 7 12.39 0.54 -14.52
CA MET A 7 13.81 0.26 -14.79
C MET A 7 14.21 0.93 -16.09
N TYR A 8 15.31 1.67 -16.08
CA TYR A 8 15.86 2.40 -17.22
C TYR A 8 17.37 2.19 -17.30
N SER A 9 17.89 1.68 -18.43
CA SER A 9 19.32 1.53 -18.67
C SER A 9 19.90 2.82 -19.27
N PHE A 10 20.95 3.37 -18.67
CA PHE A 10 21.66 4.54 -19.21
C PHE A 10 22.51 4.22 -20.45
N ASN A 11 22.85 2.95 -20.66
CA ASN A 11 23.60 2.49 -21.82
C ASN A 11 22.69 1.64 -22.72
N ILE A 12 22.52 2.05 -23.98
CA ILE A 12 21.69 1.35 -24.96
C ILE A 12 22.17 -0.10 -25.22
N ASN A 13 23.45 -0.38 -25.00
CA ASN A 13 24.02 -1.72 -25.14
C ASN A 13 23.74 -2.63 -23.94
N ASN A 14 23.35 -2.05 -22.79
CA ASN A 14 22.98 -2.79 -21.60
C ASN A 14 21.48 -3.04 -21.64
N THR A 15 21.07 -4.20 -22.13
CA THR A 15 19.68 -4.55 -22.23
C THR A 15 19.14 -5.13 -20.92
N ILE A 16 17.87 -4.82 -20.65
CA ILE A 16 17.07 -5.34 -19.57
C ILE A 16 16.22 -6.50 -20.11
N LYS A 17 16.05 -7.55 -19.34
CA LYS A 17 15.15 -8.67 -19.66
C LYS A 17 13.82 -8.53 -18.92
N LEU A 18 12.75 -9.09 -19.48
CA LEU A 18 11.45 -9.12 -18.81
C LEU A 18 11.51 -9.80 -17.45
N GLU A 19 12.32 -10.85 -17.33
CA GLU A 19 12.56 -11.57 -16.08
C GLU A 19 13.11 -10.65 -14.97
N ASP A 20 14.02 -9.73 -15.29
CA ASP A 20 14.60 -8.79 -14.32
C ASP A 20 13.51 -7.88 -13.73
N VAL A 21 12.58 -7.40 -14.57
CA VAL A 21 11.46 -6.57 -14.13
C VAL A 21 10.49 -7.38 -13.28
N LEU A 22 10.15 -8.60 -13.70
CA LEU A 22 9.25 -9.49 -12.97
C LEU A 22 9.83 -9.91 -11.61
N LEU A 23 11.13 -10.22 -11.52
CA LEU A 23 11.80 -10.51 -10.26
C LEU A 23 11.70 -9.34 -9.27
N ASN A 24 11.85 -8.10 -9.75
CA ASN A 24 11.71 -6.93 -8.90
C ASN A 24 10.24 -6.64 -8.53
N LEU A 25 9.29 -6.84 -9.43
CA LEU A 25 7.86 -6.80 -9.11
C LEU A 25 7.47 -7.85 -8.06
N LYS A 26 8.07 -9.03 -8.10
CA LYS A 26 7.85 -10.07 -7.08
C LYS A 26 8.30 -9.63 -5.69
N LYS A 27 9.36 -8.86 -5.55
CA LYS A 27 9.81 -8.31 -4.25
C LYS A 27 8.76 -7.38 -3.62
N ILE A 28 7.93 -6.70 -4.43
CA ILE A 28 6.82 -5.85 -3.97
C ILE A 28 5.44 -6.50 -4.16
N GLN A 29 5.37 -7.81 -4.35
CA GLN A 29 4.14 -8.58 -4.60
C GLN A 29 3.12 -8.50 -3.45
N HIS A 30 3.57 -8.25 -2.21
CA HIS A 30 2.68 -8.06 -1.06
C HIS A 30 1.72 -6.87 -1.26
N ARG A 31 2.07 -5.88 -2.09
CA ARG A 31 1.24 -4.72 -2.42
C ARG A 31 0.09 -5.06 -3.37
N GLY A 32 0.19 -6.12 -4.19
CA GLY A 32 -0.87 -6.48 -5.13
C GLY A 32 -0.78 -7.92 -5.61
N LYS A 33 -1.89 -8.67 -5.57
CA LYS A 33 -1.94 -10.10 -5.88
C LYS A 33 -2.92 -10.48 -6.98
N ASP A 34 -3.67 -9.50 -7.54
CA ASP A 34 -4.75 -9.78 -8.51
C ASP A 34 -4.27 -9.97 -9.93
N SER A 35 -3.34 -9.13 -10.32
CA SER A 35 -2.66 -9.20 -11.61
C SER A 35 -1.34 -8.47 -11.55
N HIS A 36 -0.52 -8.72 -12.55
CA HIS A 36 0.71 -7.98 -12.80
C HIS A 36 0.85 -7.70 -14.29
N GLY A 37 1.68 -6.71 -14.61
CA GLY A 37 1.97 -6.37 -15.99
C GLY A 37 3.23 -5.53 -16.12
N VAL A 38 3.80 -5.54 -17.33
CA VAL A 38 5.00 -4.79 -17.72
C VAL A 38 4.75 -4.16 -19.09
N ALA A 39 5.05 -2.88 -19.24
CA ALA A 39 5.19 -2.19 -20.52
C ALA A 39 6.66 -1.89 -20.78
N TYR A 40 7.15 -2.20 -21.95
CA TYR A 40 8.55 -2.02 -22.35
C TYR A 40 8.67 -1.66 -23.82
N VAL A 41 9.79 -1.08 -24.22
CA VAL A 41 10.07 -0.75 -25.62
C VAL A 41 11.28 -1.55 -26.08
N LYS A 42 11.09 -2.38 -27.10
CA LYS A 42 12.18 -3.17 -27.70
C LYS A 42 13.25 -2.25 -28.28
N SER A 43 14.52 -2.62 -28.13
CA SER A 43 15.68 -1.79 -28.50
C SER A 43 15.68 -1.28 -29.95
N ASN A 44 14.95 -1.93 -30.86
CA ASN A 44 14.91 -1.59 -32.29
C ASN A 44 13.56 -1.02 -32.76
N THR A 45 12.66 -0.68 -31.84
CA THR A 45 11.33 -0.15 -32.16
C THR A 45 11.03 1.08 -31.29
N SER A 46 10.06 1.89 -31.68
CA SER A 46 9.51 2.96 -30.86
C SER A 46 8.17 2.59 -30.22
N GLU A 47 7.68 1.39 -30.47
CA GLU A 47 6.38 0.92 -29.99
C GLU A 47 6.50 0.22 -28.66
N ILE A 48 5.60 0.57 -27.74
CA ILE A 48 5.49 -0.07 -26.44
C ILE A 48 4.84 -1.45 -26.59
N GLN A 49 5.53 -2.45 -26.08
CA GLN A 49 5.03 -3.82 -25.95
C GLN A 49 4.45 -4.01 -24.54
N LEU A 50 3.48 -4.92 -24.42
CA LEU A 50 2.73 -5.10 -23.20
C LEU A 50 2.67 -6.58 -22.81
N TYR A 51 3.10 -6.88 -21.59
CA TYR A 51 2.91 -8.18 -20.93
C TYR A 51 1.95 -8.00 -19.76
N LYS A 52 0.91 -8.85 -19.66
CA LYS A 52 -0.05 -8.85 -18.53
C LYS A 52 -0.48 -10.26 -18.18
N LYS A 53 -0.62 -10.53 -16.88
CA LYS A 53 -1.09 -11.83 -16.37
C LYS A 53 -1.95 -11.64 -15.12
N LYS A 54 -2.95 -12.51 -14.94
CA LYS A 54 -3.74 -12.57 -13.69
C LYS A 54 -2.95 -13.34 -12.62
N GLY A 55 -3.16 -12.95 -11.35
CA GLY A 55 -2.56 -13.61 -10.21
C GLY A 55 -1.17 -13.09 -9.87
N LEU A 56 -0.43 -13.90 -9.13
CA LEU A 56 0.91 -13.59 -8.64
C LEU A 56 1.92 -13.55 -9.78
N VAL A 57 2.99 -12.82 -9.58
CA VAL A 57 4.16 -12.84 -10.47
C VAL A 57 4.77 -14.23 -10.42
N ASP A 58 4.76 -14.91 -11.58
CA ASP A 58 5.36 -16.23 -11.76
C ASP A 58 6.82 -16.05 -12.20
N GLU A 59 7.71 -16.89 -11.68
CA GLU A 59 9.12 -16.91 -12.08
C GLU A 59 9.33 -17.58 -13.42
N ASN A 60 8.39 -18.48 -13.82
CA ASN A 60 8.44 -19.18 -15.07
C ASN A 60 7.86 -18.31 -16.19
N VAL A 61 8.63 -17.37 -16.66
CA VAL A 61 8.31 -16.61 -17.88
C VAL A 61 8.51 -17.55 -19.05
N ASN A 62 7.51 -17.66 -19.93
CA ASN A 62 7.63 -18.46 -21.15
C ASN A 62 8.80 -17.90 -21.98
N PRO A 63 9.83 -18.69 -22.33
CA PRO A 63 11.02 -18.21 -23.03
C PRO A 63 10.77 -17.53 -24.39
N ASP A 64 9.55 -17.60 -24.93
CA ASP A 64 9.14 -16.90 -26.15
C ASP A 64 9.11 -15.35 -25.99
N VAL A 65 9.31 -14.81 -24.78
CA VAL A 65 9.44 -13.37 -24.52
C VAL A 65 10.92 -12.98 -24.33
N ASP A 66 11.77 -13.42 -25.24
CA ASP A 66 13.19 -13.03 -25.29
C ASP A 66 13.31 -11.59 -25.84
N ALA A 67 12.73 -10.64 -25.10
CA ALA A 67 12.74 -9.24 -25.45
C ALA A 67 13.83 -8.53 -24.64
N ASN A 68 14.88 -8.13 -25.33
CA ASN A 68 15.85 -7.17 -24.84
C ASN A 68 15.32 -5.76 -25.04
N PHE A 69 15.30 -4.97 -23.98
CA PHE A 69 14.83 -3.57 -24.00
C PHE A 69 15.69 -2.69 -23.09
N ASN A 70 15.54 -1.38 -23.19
CA ASN A 70 16.35 -0.44 -22.42
C ASN A 70 15.58 0.20 -21.27
N TYR A 71 14.27 0.17 -21.31
CA TYR A 71 13.43 0.70 -20.24
C TYR A 71 12.07 0.02 -20.19
N ALA A 72 11.54 -0.07 -18.99
CA ALA A 72 10.25 -0.69 -18.71
C ALA A 72 9.60 -0.10 -17.46
N ILE A 73 8.26 -0.16 -17.42
CA ILE A 73 7.46 0.09 -16.22
C ILE A 73 6.56 -1.10 -15.92
N GLY A 74 6.41 -1.42 -14.66
CA GLY A 74 5.66 -2.57 -14.21
C GLY A 74 4.72 -2.26 -13.05
N HIS A 75 3.72 -3.11 -12.87
CA HIS A 75 2.66 -2.95 -11.88
C HIS A 75 2.24 -4.28 -11.28
N VAL A 76 1.98 -4.28 -9.96
CA VAL A 76 1.25 -5.34 -9.25
C VAL A 76 -0.04 -4.76 -8.70
N ARG A 77 -1.18 -5.37 -9.05
CA ARG A 77 -2.53 -4.85 -8.77
C ARG A 77 -3.11 -5.39 -7.48
N TYR A 78 -3.62 -4.46 -6.66
CA TYR A 78 -4.55 -4.74 -5.59
C TYR A 78 -5.94 -4.21 -5.99
N GLY A 79 -6.92 -5.09 -6.17
CA GLY A 79 -8.29 -4.69 -6.52
C GLY A 79 -9.05 -4.21 -5.30
N THR A 80 -9.44 -2.96 -5.30
CA THR A 80 -10.35 -2.35 -4.31
C THR A 80 -11.82 -2.52 -4.69
N SER A 81 -12.10 -2.89 -5.94
CA SER A 81 -13.45 -3.14 -6.43
C SER A 81 -13.84 -4.61 -6.31
N SER A 82 -15.03 -4.87 -5.79
CA SER A 82 -15.64 -6.19 -5.60
C SER A 82 -15.97 -6.95 -6.89
N THR A 83 -15.56 -6.47 -8.05
CA THR A 83 -15.82 -7.12 -9.33
C THR A 83 -14.90 -8.31 -9.52
N LYS A 84 -15.43 -9.52 -9.28
CA LYS A 84 -14.76 -10.80 -9.55
C LYS A 84 -14.32 -11.00 -11.01
N ASN A 85 -14.84 -10.19 -11.93
CA ASN A 85 -14.64 -10.30 -13.38
C ASN A 85 -13.97 -9.07 -13.97
N TYR A 86 -12.88 -8.55 -13.34
CA TYR A 86 -12.12 -7.51 -14.04
C TYR A 86 -11.43 -8.09 -15.29
N SER A 87 -11.45 -7.31 -16.36
CA SER A 87 -10.73 -7.63 -17.58
C SER A 87 -9.24 -7.36 -17.44
N LEU A 88 -8.38 -8.20 -18.03
CA LEU A 88 -6.95 -7.87 -18.16
C LEU A 88 -6.71 -6.55 -18.92
N LYS A 89 -7.69 -6.08 -19.69
CA LYS A 89 -7.63 -4.75 -20.34
C LYS A 89 -7.56 -3.62 -19.33
N GLU A 90 -8.19 -3.78 -18.16
CA GLU A 90 -8.18 -2.80 -17.06
C GLU A 90 -6.95 -2.91 -16.16
N ALA A 91 -6.21 -4.03 -16.23
CA ALA A 91 -4.96 -4.17 -15.51
C ALA A 91 -3.90 -3.23 -16.08
N GLN A 92 -3.07 -2.68 -15.20
CA GLN A 92 -1.95 -1.82 -15.61
C GLN A 92 -0.71 -2.66 -15.98
N PRO A 93 0.19 -2.10 -16.82
CA PRO A 93 0.23 -0.76 -17.40
C PRO A 93 -0.90 -0.50 -18.41
N LEU A 94 -1.39 0.74 -18.48
CA LEU A 94 -2.28 1.19 -19.55
C LEU A 94 -1.43 1.72 -20.72
N VAL A 95 -1.76 1.31 -21.95
CA VAL A 95 -1.05 1.73 -23.16
C VAL A 95 -2.04 2.36 -24.13
N MET A 96 -1.69 3.53 -24.69
CA MET A 96 -2.52 4.32 -25.58
C MET A 96 -1.72 5.01 -26.69
N MET A 97 -2.36 5.84 -27.52
CA MET A 97 -1.75 6.58 -28.63
C MET A 97 -0.98 5.68 -29.61
N ASN A 98 -1.63 4.59 -30.08
CA ASN A 98 -0.99 3.61 -30.95
C ASN A 98 0.35 3.11 -30.38
N ASN A 99 0.32 2.69 -29.12
CA ASN A 99 1.46 2.15 -28.37
C ASN A 99 2.63 3.13 -28.17
N LYS A 100 2.36 4.43 -28.08
CA LYS A 100 3.40 5.46 -27.86
C LYS A 100 3.50 5.97 -26.42
N ILE A 101 2.48 5.72 -25.61
CA ILE A 101 2.44 6.14 -24.21
C ILE A 101 1.98 4.99 -23.32
N ALA A 102 2.64 4.81 -22.18
CA ALA A 102 2.25 3.83 -21.15
C ALA A 102 2.28 4.43 -19.76
N LEU A 103 1.33 4.06 -18.91
CA LEU A 103 1.20 4.55 -17.54
C LEU A 103 1.04 3.37 -16.56
N VAL A 104 1.72 3.47 -15.41
CA VAL A 104 1.39 2.75 -14.18
C VAL A 104 1.15 3.73 -13.05
N HIS A 105 0.19 3.41 -12.19
CA HIS A 105 -0.31 4.27 -11.13
C HIS A 105 -0.55 3.48 -9.84
N ASN A 106 -0.08 4.03 -8.73
CA ASN A 106 -0.44 3.61 -7.37
C ASN A 106 -1.07 4.79 -6.65
N GLY A 107 -2.35 4.70 -6.33
CA GLY A 107 -3.11 5.77 -5.69
C GLY A 107 -4.61 5.61 -5.86
N ASN A 108 -5.34 6.71 -5.68
CA ASN A 108 -6.77 6.79 -5.93
C ASN A 108 -7.20 8.24 -6.18
N ILE A 109 -7.98 8.45 -7.22
CA ILE A 109 -8.65 9.72 -7.49
C ILE A 109 -10.10 9.60 -7.05
N PRO A 110 -10.51 10.34 -6.02
CA PRO A 110 -11.88 10.22 -5.49
C PRO A 110 -12.93 10.73 -6.47
N ASN A 111 -14.13 10.17 -6.39
CA ASN A 111 -15.33 10.61 -7.09
C ASN A 111 -15.17 10.68 -8.63
N ILE A 112 -14.57 9.67 -9.22
CA ILE A 112 -14.57 9.49 -10.67
C ILE A 112 -15.31 8.20 -11.05
N ASN A 113 -16.12 8.26 -12.12
CA ASN A 113 -16.98 7.16 -12.56
C ASN A 113 -16.26 6.15 -13.49
N ILE A 114 -14.97 6.38 -13.77
CA ILE A 114 -14.11 5.52 -14.59
C ILE A 114 -12.89 5.10 -13.79
N HIS A 115 -12.11 4.16 -14.31
CA HIS A 115 -10.83 3.79 -13.70
C HIS A 115 -9.93 5.02 -13.55
N ASP A 116 -9.46 5.30 -12.33
CA ASP A 116 -8.60 6.43 -11.98
C ASP A 116 -7.34 6.52 -12.86
N SER A 117 -6.66 5.38 -13.09
CA SER A 117 -5.49 5.34 -13.98
C SER A 117 -5.83 5.70 -15.43
N ARG A 118 -7.02 5.32 -15.90
CA ARG A 118 -7.49 5.70 -17.23
C ARG A 118 -7.80 7.19 -17.30
N TYR A 119 -8.46 7.73 -16.28
CA TYR A 119 -8.72 9.17 -16.18
C TYR A 119 -7.43 10.00 -16.21
N LEU A 120 -6.42 9.59 -15.43
CA LEU A 120 -5.12 10.27 -15.43
C LEU A 120 -4.44 10.23 -16.81
N LEU A 121 -4.47 9.07 -17.47
CA LEU A 121 -3.86 8.91 -18.80
C LEU A 121 -4.59 9.72 -19.87
N ASP A 122 -5.93 9.72 -19.87
CA ASP A 122 -6.75 10.51 -20.79
C ASP A 122 -6.50 12.02 -20.58
N LEU A 123 -6.36 12.49 -19.34
CA LEU A 123 -6.04 13.87 -19.03
C LEU A 123 -4.66 14.26 -19.56
N ILE A 124 -3.64 13.40 -19.40
CA ILE A 124 -2.29 13.63 -19.94
C ILE A 124 -2.35 13.73 -21.47
N ILE A 125 -3.07 12.82 -22.16
CA ILE A 125 -3.18 12.80 -23.61
C ILE A 125 -3.87 14.07 -24.14
N ASN A 126 -5.00 14.46 -23.52
CA ASN A 126 -5.69 15.70 -23.90
C ASN A 126 -4.78 16.92 -23.74
N GLN A 127 -3.98 16.96 -22.67
CA GLN A 127 -3.03 18.04 -22.45
C GLN A 127 -1.82 17.98 -23.41
N LEU A 128 -1.42 16.81 -23.90
CA LEU A 128 -0.42 16.69 -24.96
C LEU A 128 -0.89 17.34 -26.26
N GLU A 129 -2.16 17.17 -26.62
CA GLU A 129 -2.76 17.80 -27.79
C GLU A 129 -2.78 19.33 -27.65
N VAL A 130 -3.23 19.83 -26.47
CA VAL A 130 -3.28 21.28 -26.18
C VAL A 130 -1.89 21.91 -26.18
N ASN A 131 -0.88 21.20 -25.69
CA ASN A 131 0.49 21.71 -25.52
C ASN A 131 1.43 21.30 -26.68
N ASN A 132 0.90 20.99 -27.88
CA ASN A 132 1.67 20.62 -29.06
C ASN A 132 2.70 19.46 -28.77
N GLY A 133 2.30 18.45 -28.03
CA GLY A 133 3.14 17.30 -27.70
C GLY A 133 4.11 17.50 -26.52
N ASN A 134 4.06 18.64 -25.84
CA ASN A 134 4.93 18.92 -24.71
C ASN A 134 4.44 18.19 -23.45
N ILE A 135 5.06 17.05 -23.15
CA ILE A 135 4.72 16.20 -22.00
C ILE A 135 4.97 16.91 -20.67
N PHE A 136 5.99 17.72 -20.57
CA PHE A 136 6.32 18.45 -19.34
C PHE A 136 5.19 19.37 -18.89
N LEU A 137 4.64 20.16 -19.79
CA LEU A 137 3.49 21.02 -19.50
C LEU A 137 2.24 20.20 -19.15
N SER A 138 2.05 19.05 -19.79
CA SER A 138 0.93 18.16 -19.52
C SER A 138 1.01 17.54 -18.10
N LEU A 139 2.21 17.16 -17.64
CA LEU A 139 2.41 16.64 -16.30
C LEU A 139 2.27 17.74 -15.24
N ILE A 140 2.75 18.97 -15.49
CA ILE A 140 2.50 20.12 -14.57
C ILE A 140 1.01 20.40 -14.44
N TYR A 141 0.28 20.40 -15.58
CA TYR A 141 -1.17 20.59 -15.53
C TYR A 141 -1.86 19.53 -14.66
N LEU A 142 -1.49 18.25 -14.82
CA LEU A 142 -2.02 17.17 -13.98
C LEU A 142 -1.70 17.41 -12.50
N MET A 143 -0.47 17.78 -12.16
CA MET A 143 -0.04 18.05 -10.79
C MET A 143 -0.87 19.15 -10.13
N ARG A 144 -1.15 20.21 -10.86
CA ARG A 144 -1.90 21.37 -10.35
C ARG A 144 -3.40 21.15 -10.30
N SER A 145 -3.95 20.32 -11.22
CA SER A 145 -5.40 20.14 -11.38
C SER A 145 -5.98 19.01 -10.54
N ILE A 146 -5.15 18.05 -10.10
CA ILE A 146 -5.61 16.83 -9.40
C ILE A 146 -4.96 16.73 -8.03
N PRO A 147 -5.51 17.40 -7.00
CA PRO A 147 -5.08 17.24 -5.61
C PRO A 147 -5.64 15.94 -5.03
N ALA A 148 -4.99 14.82 -5.34
CA ALA A 148 -5.39 13.48 -4.94
C ALA A 148 -4.14 12.64 -4.62
N SER A 149 -4.33 11.34 -4.41
CA SER A 149 -3.25 10.42 -4.06
C SER A 149 -2.77 9.69 -5.30
N TYR A 150 -1.52 9.92 -5.73
CA TYR A 150 -0.91 9.16 -6.82
C TYR A 150 0.61 9.17 -6.81
N SER A 151 1.19 8.03 -7.15
CA SER A 151 2.56 7.86 -7.65
C SER A 151 2.47 7.25 -9.03
N LEU A 152 3.13 7.84 -10.02
CA LEU A 152 3.05 7.45 -11.43
C LEU A 152 4.43 7.13 -12.00
N LEU A 153 4.45 6.16 -12.94
CA LEU A 153 5.52 6.06 -13.93
C LEU A 153 4.88 6.11 -15.32
N LEU A 154 5.46 6.91 -16.19
CA LEU A 154 4.99 7.11 -17.56
C LEU A 154 6.13 6.86 -18.55
N LEU A 155 5.89 6.09 -19.61
CA LEU A 155 6.79 5.97 -20.76
C LEU A 155 6.24 6.82 -21.89
N TYR A 156 7.06 7.72 -22.41
CA TYR A 156 6.77 8.54 -23.59
C TYR A 156 8.09 9.04 -24.24
N GLY A 157 8.24 8.89 -25.55
CA GLY A 157 9.36 9.44 -26.31
C GLY A 157 10.74 8.98 -25.82
N ASN A 158 10.99 7.71 -25.66
CA ASN A 158 12.26 7.13 -25.18
C ASN A 158 12.69 7.59 -23.76
N LYS A 159 11.75 8.07 -22.96
CA LYS A 159 11.98 8.54 -21.60
C LYS A 159 11.00 7.89 -20.63
N MET A 160 11.41 7.83 -19.39
CA MET A 160 10.52 7.49 -18.27
C MET A 160 10.34 8.75 -17.42
N TYR A 161 9.09 9.11 -17.18
CA TYR A 161 8.72 10.19 -16.26
C TYR A 161 8.24 9.58 -14.97
N VAL A 162 8.73 10.16 -13.87
CA VAL A 162 8.41 9.73 -12.50
C VAL A 162 7.73 10.90 -11.82
N MET A 163 6.58 10.68 -11.21
CA MET A 163 5.80 11.75 -10.62
C MET A 163 5.15 11.28 -9.32
N ARG A 164 5.18 12.13 -8.30
CA ARG A 164 4.51 11.90 -7.02
C ARG A 164 3.61 13.08 -6.71
N ASP A 165 2.40 12.84 -6.23
CA ASP A 165 1.44 13.89 -5.88
C ASP A 165 2.02 14.91 -4.90
N LYS A 166 1.45 16.14 -4.85
CA LYS A 166 1.99 17.25 -4.05
C LYS A 166 1.98 17.00 -2.54
N PHE A 167 1.20 16.02 -2.07
CA PHE A 167 1.15 15.64 -0.67
C PHE A 167 2.05 14.44 -0.36
N GLY A 168 2.56 13.74 -1.38
CA GLY A 168 3.38 12.54 -1.21
C GLY A 168 2.67 11.41 -0.49
N ILE A 169 1.34 11.26 -0.70
CA ILE A 169 0.51 10.30 0.05
C ILE A 169 0.95 8.85 -0.19
N ARG A 170 1.38 8.53 -1.44
CA ARG A 170 1.94 7.21 -1.75
C ARG A 170 3.44 7.25 -1.84
N PRO A 171 4.13 6.22 -1.33
CA PRO A 171 5.58 6.17 -1.38
C PRO A 171 6.08 5.97 -2.81
N LEU A 172 7.20 6.60 -3.14
CA LEU A 172 7.93 6.40 -4.38
C LEU A 172 9.40 6.70 -4.14
N TYR A 173 10.26 5.76 -4.54
CA TYR A 173 11.70 5.82 -4.36
C TYR A 173 12.42 5.60 -5.67
N TYR A 174 13.67 6.07 -5.76
CA TYR A 174 14.55 5.78 -6.88
C TYR A 174 15.95 5.37 -6.40
N CYS A 175 16.64 4.62 -7.23
CA CYS A 175 18.02 4.21 -7.00
C CYS A 175 18.79 4.35 -8.30
N VAL A 176 19.92 5.06 -8.25
CA VAL A 176 20.84 5.20 -9.38
C VAL A 176 21.99 4.23 -9.20
N THR A 177 22.22 3.42 -10.23
CA THR A 177 23.32 2.46 -10.30
C THR A 177 24.23 2.81 -11.47
N ASP A 178 25.38 2.19 -11.57
CA ASP A 178 26.29 2.28 -12.74
C ASP A 178 25.64 1.77 -14.05
N LYS A 179 24.57 0.96 -13.97
CA LYS A 179 23.85 0.43 -15.13
C LYS A 179 22.63 1.24 -15.54
N GLY A 180 22.05 2.04 -14.63
CA GLY A 180 20.82 2.75 -14.89
C GLY A 180 20.09 3.21 -13.65
N CYS A 181 18.80 3.47 -13.82
CA CYS A 181 17.89 3.91 -12.77
C CYS A 181 16.82 2.86 -12.50
N LEU A 182 16.55 2.63 -11.22
CA LEU A 182 15.43 1.86 -10.72
C LEU A 182 14.49 2.81 -10.00
N VAL A 183 13.18 2.65 -10.19
CA VAL A 183 12.13 3.40 -9.47
C VAL A 183 11.14 2.39 -8.89
N SER A 184 10.70 2.57 -7.65
CA SER A 184 9.80 1.61 -7.01
C SER A 184 8.95 2.25 -5.91
N SER A 185 7.77 1.67 -5.67
CA SER A 185 6.94 2.01 -4.50
C SER A 185 7.63 1.73 -3.17
N GLU A 186 8.60 0.82 -3.12
CA GLU A 186 9.37 0.46 -1.93
C GLU A 186 10.85 0.22 -2.30
N THR A 187 11.74 0.32 -1.32
CA THR A 187 13.19 0.20 -1.53
C THR A 187 13.69 -1.24 -1.69
N ILE A 188 12.85 -2.24 -1.39
CA ILE A 188 13.23 -3.66 -1.40
C ILE A 188 13.80 -4.14 -2.76
N PRO A 189 13.31 -3.66 -3.93
CA PRO A 189 13.88 -4.02 -5.21
C PRO A 189 15.32 -3.55 -5.42
N PHE A 190 15.76 -2.53 -4.70
CA PHE A 190 17.06 -1.89 -4.93
C PHE A 190 18.22 -2.73 -4.43
N PRO A 191 19.38 -2.69 -5.13
CA PRO A 191 20.61 -3.30 -4.65
C PRO A 191 21.10 -2.61 -3.36
N LYS A 192 21.56 -3.39 -2.41
CA LYS A 192 21.97 -2.87 -1.08
C LYS A 192 23.23 -1.99 -1.10
N ASP A 193 24.06 -2.15 -2.12
CA ASP A 193 25.34 -1.43 -2.25
C ASP A 193 25.19 -0.03 -2.86
N TYR A 194 23.94 0.35 -3.25
CA TYR A 194 23.65 1.65 -3.83
C TYR A 194 22.76 2.48 -2.91
N THR A 195 23.04 3.78 -2.85
CA THR A 195 22.17 4.72 -2.18
C THR A 195 20.89 4.92 -2.99
N HIS A 196 19.80 5.10 -2.28
CA HIS A 196 18.51 5.40 -2.88
C HIS A 196 17.97 6.73 -2.34
N GLY A 197 17.14 7.39 -3.13
CA GLY A 197 16.41 8.59 -2.77
C GLY A 197 14.92 8.36 -2.74
N GLU A 198 14.21 9.20 -2.02
CA GLU A 198 12.76 9.31 -2.09
C GLU A 198 12.41 10.37 -3.16
N VAL A 199 11.42 10.11 -3.99
CA VAL A 199 10.85 11.13 -4.87
C VAL A 199 10.06 12.09 -3.98
N ASN A 200 10.41 13.38 -3.99
CA ASN A 200 9.78 14.36 -3.12
C ASN A 200 8.28 14.50 -3.43
N PRO A 201 7.46 14.85 -2.42
CA PRO A 201 6.09 15.27 -2.69
C PRO A 201 6.05 16.41 -3.73
N GLY A 202 5.20 16.30 -4.74
CA GLY A 202 5.09 17.31 -5.80
C GLY A 202 6.23 17.33 -6.81
N GLU A 203 7.09 16.31 -6.85
CA GLU A 203 8.22 16.23 -7.77
C GLU A 203 7.86 15.50 -9.07
N ILE A 204 8.41 16.01 -10.18
CA ILE A 204 8.43 15.36 -11.50
C ILE A 204 9.88 15.18 -11.92
N LEU A 205 10.28 13.92 -12.15
CA LEU A 205 11.61 13.57 -12.65
C LEU A 205 11.50 13.03 -14.08
N GLU A 206 12.49 13.34 -14.90
CA GLU A 206 12.74 12.69 -16.18
C GLU A 206 13.92 11.73 -16.04
N VAL A 207 13.77 10.51 -16.52
CA VAL A 207 14.83 9.51 -16.60
C VAL A 207 15.09 9.21 -18.07
N SER A 208 16.32 9.41 -18.50
CA SER A 208 16.77 9.20 -19.87
C SER A 208 18.20 8.63 -19.89
N GLN A 209 18.78 8.47 -21.06
CA GLN A 209 20.18 8.02 -21.18
C GLN A 209 21.18 8.99 -20.52
N THR A 210 20.81 10.25 -20.34
CA THR A 210 21.64 11.26 -19.65
C THR A 210 21.54 11.22 -18.14
N GLY A 211 20.73 10.32 -17.60
CA GLY A 211 20.51 10.18 -16.14
C GLY A 211 19.12 10.62 -15.69
N ILE A 212 19.04 11.05 -14.44
CA ILE A 212 17.82 11.56 -13.81
C ILE A 212 17.91 13.08 -13.75
N ILE A 213 16.88 13.77 -14.23
CA ILE A 213 16.77 15.23 -14.24
C ILE A 213 15.48 15.63 -13.51
N PRO A 214 15.56 16.42 -12.42
CA PRO A 214 14.38 17.04 -11.83
C PRO A 214 13.82 18.08 -12.80
N LEU A 215 12.55 17.91 -13.20
CA LEU A 215 11.88 18.83 -14.11
C LEU A 215 11.04 19.88 -13.37
N TYR A 216 10.40 19.47 -12.27
CA TYR A 216 9.46 20.34 -11.56
C TYR A 216 9.36 19.93 -10.10
N GLN A 217 9.19 20.94 -9.25
CA GLN A 217 8.83 20.80 -7.83
C GLN A 217 7.64 21.71 -7.55
N HIS A 218 6.55 21.17 -7.03
CA HIS A 218 5.38 21.96 -6.66
C HIS A 218 5.68 22.85 -5.45
N GLU A 219 5.30 24.13 -5.52
CA GLU A 219 5.63 25.14 -4.51
C GLU A 219 5.00 24.86 -3.14
N SER A 220 3.77 24.31 -3.11
CA SER A 220 3.01 23.98 -1.90
C SER A 220 3.06 22.47 -1.60
N SER A 221 4.19 21.81 -1.80
CA SER A 221 4.33 20.40 -1.48
C SER A 221 4.40 20.15 0.02
N GLN A 222 3.80 19.04 0.48
CA GLN A 222 3.77 18.63 1.89
C GLN A 222 4.15 17.15 2.00
N ASN A 223 4.88 16.77 3.03
CA ASN A 223 5.15 15.36 3.29
C ASN A 223 4.02 14.73 4.12
N SER A 224 2.95 14.37 3.43
CA SER A 224 1.73 13.79 4.01
C SER A 224 1.59 12.30 3.68
N ILE A 225 2.66 11.53 3.85
CA ILE A 225 2.60 10.08 3.64
C ILE A 225 1.44 9.46 4.42
N CYS A 226 0.71 8.54 3.79
CA CYS A 226 -0.40 7.87 4.45
C CYS A 226 0.08 7.04 5.65
N ALA A 227 -0.51 7.27 6.83
CA ALA A 227 -0.14 6.55 8.05
C ALA A 227 -0.29 5.02 7.89
N PHE A 228 -1.29 4.54 7.16
CA PHE A 228 -1.46 3.12 6.86
C PHE A 228 -0.31 2.51 6.06
N GLU A 229 0.42 3.29 5.27
CA GLU A 229 1.62 2.78 4.58
C GLU A 229 2.66 2.30 5.61
N LEU A 230 2.98 3.13 6.58
CA LEU A 230 3.94 2.79 7.64
C LEU A 230 3.38 1.77 8.63
N LEU A 231 2.11 1.88 9.00
CA LEU A 231 1.48 0.96 9.94
C LEU A 231 1.32 -0.45 9.37
N TYR A 232 0.94 -0.59 8.09
CA TYR A 232 0.49 -1.88 7.57
C TYR A 232 1.06 -2.27 6.21
N PHE A 233 0.95 -1.38 5.17
CA PHE A 233 1.18 -1.79 3.78
C PHE A 233 2.63 -2.00 3.41
N MET A 234 3.53 -1.12 3.84
CA MET A 234 4.96 -1.28 3.55
C MET A 234 5.49 -2.58 4.14
N SER A 235 6.39 -3.21 3.41
CA SER A 235 7.16 -4.33 3.94
C SER A 235 7.95 -3.89 5.17
N PRO A 236 8.12 -4.77 6.16
CA PRO A 236 9.02 -4.53 7.29
C PRO A 236 10.47 -4.21 6.87
N ASP A 237 10.90 -4.74 5.73
CA ASP A 237 12.26 -4.56 5.20
C ASP A 237 12.43 -3.28 4.37
N ASN A 238 11.34 -2.50 4.15
CA ASN A 238 11.43 -1.22 3.45
C ASN A 238 12.16 -0.20 4.32
N ILE A 239 12.97 0.65 3.68
CA ILE A 239 13.61 1.77 4.36
C ILE A 239 12.76 3.03 4.18
N TYR A 240 12.41 3.66 5.28
CA TYR A 240 11.72 4.94 5.36
C TYR A 240 12.47 5.87 6.31
N ASP A 241 12.82 7.07 5.85
CA ASP A 241 13.60 8.05 6.62
C ASP A 241 14.84 7.44 7.31
N GLY A 242 15.61 6.65 6.56
CA GLY A 242 16.83 5.99 7.01
C GLY A 242 16.64 4.84 8.00
N LYS A 243 15.41 4.43 8.30
CA LYS A 243 15.08 3.33 9.22
C LYS A 243 14.28 2.26 8.51
N ASP A 244 14.51 1.01 8.86
CA ASP A 244 13.62 -0.07 8.41
C ASP A 244 12.25 0.04 9.10
N VAL A 245 11.19 -0.27 8.35
CA VAL A 245 9.80 -0.18 8.83
C VAL A 245 9.54 -1.13 10.01
N PHE A 246 10.26 -2.26 10.08
CA PHE A 246 10.19 -3.16 11.23
C PHE A 246 10.60 -2.45 12.53
N SER A 247 11.68 -1.68 12.49
CA SER A 247 12.18 -0.89 13.64
C SER A 247 11.20 0.21 14.04
N ILE A 248 10.57 0.90 13.06
CA ILE A 248 9.52 1.90 13.32
C ILE A 248 8.34 1.23 14.04
N ARG A 249 7.84 0.12 13.52
CA ARG A 249 6.72 -0.64 14.12
C ARG A 249 7.08 -1.19 15.51
N LYS A 250 8.33 -1.64 15.70
CA LYS A 250 8.83 -2.08 17.01
C LYS A 250 8.82 -0.93 18.02
N GLN A 251 9.18 0.29 17.59
CA GLN A 251 9.15 1.47 18.46
C GLN A 251 7.71 1.85 18.86
N LEU A 252 6.74 1.78 17.94
CA LEU A 252 5.31 1.96 18.28
C LEU A 252 4.81 0.92 19.28
N GLY A 253 5.28 -0.32 19.17
CA GLY A 253 4.98 -1.36 20.16
C GLY A 253 5.52 -1.01 21.55
N ARG A 254 6.73 -0.45 21.65
CA ARG A 254 7.29 0.06 22.92
C ARG A 254 6.46 1.21 23.47
N GLU A 255 6.10 2.17 22.62
CA GLU A 255 5.29 3.31 23.01
C GLU A 255 3.95 2.87 23.60
N MET A 256 3.29 1.92 22.92
CA MET A 256 2.04 1.31 23.39
C MET A 256 2.16 0.66 24.77
N ALA A 257 3.32 0.12 25.13
CA ALA A 257 3.54 -0.64 26.36
C ALA A 257 3.68 0.22 27.60
N LYS A 258 4.09 1.50 27.50
CA LYS A 258 4.46 2.36 28.62
C LYS A 258 3.41 2.45 29.73
N ASP A 259 2.12 2.44 29.36
CA ASP A 259 1.01 2.58 30.32
C ASP A 259 0.47 1.24 30.83
N ASP A 260 1.10 0.12 30.48
CA ASP A 260 0.56 -1.22 30.73
C ASP A 260 1.33 -2.03 31.81
N LEU A 261 2.15 -1.37 32.63
CA LEU A 261 2.90 -2.01 33.71
C LEU A 261 2.03 -2.89 34.62
N LYS A 262 0.76 -2.51 34.84
CA LYS A 262 -0.22 -3.27 35.62
C LYS A 262 -0.58 -4.65 35.03
N LEU A 263 -0.29 -4.89 33.76
CA LEU A 263 -0.52 -6.17 33.08
C LEU A 263 0.64 -7.16 33.29
N VAL A 264 1.76 -6.72 33.86
CA VAL A 264 2.91 -7.58 34.13
C VAL A 264 2.63 -8.49 35.30
N LYS A 265 2.28 -9.76 35.01
CA LYS A 265 2.02 -10.84 35.96
C LYS A 265 2.89 -12.05 35.60
N SER A 266 3.13 -12.96 36.54
CA SER A 266 4.04 -14.13 36.41
C SER A 266 3.78 -15.01 35.16
N ASN A 267 2.53 -15.10 34.70
CA ASN A 267 2.12 -15.93 33.57
C ASN A 267 1.71 -15.12 32.33
N THR A 268 2.10 -13.83 32.26
CA THR A 268 1.78 -12.97 31.10
C THR A 268 2.77 -13.18 29.98
N ILE A 269 2.26 -13.38 28.77
CA ILE A 269 3.02 -13.47 27.53
C ILE A 269 2.48 -12.46 26.49
N VAL A 270 3.34 -12.05 25.56
CA VAL A 270 2.96 -11.21 24.44
C VAL A 270 2.94 -12.03 23.16
N VAL A 271 1.87 -11.90 22.38
CA VAL A 271 1.65 -12.61 21.12
C VAL A 271 1.32 -11.59 20.03
N GLY A 272 2.16 -11.48 19.00
CA GLY A 272 1.88 -10.67 17.81
C GLY A 272 1.05 -11.44 16.79
N VAL A 273 0.03 -10.81 16.23
CA VAL A 273 -0.75 -11.39 15.13
C VAL A 273 0.14 -11.49 13.87
N PRO A 274 0.30 -12.67 13.26
CA PRO A 274 1.15 -12.81 12.08
C PRO A 274 0.48 -12.24 10.80
N THR A 275 1.21 -11.48 9.98
CA THR A 275 2.62 -11.09 10.11
C THR A 275 2.75 -9.66 10.65
N SER A 276 1.72 -8.84 10.51
CA SER A 276 1.71 -7.40 10.80
C SER A 276 1.99 -7.06 12.27
N GLY A 277 1.38 -7.79 13.22
CA GLY A 277 1.55 -7.56 14.66
C GLY A 277 2.89 -8.00 15.26
N ILE A 278 3.76 -8.72 14.50
CA ILE A 278 4.99 -9.30 15.06
C ILE A 278 5.97 -8.22 15.54
N ALA A 279 6.25 -7.20 14.73
CA ALA A 279 7.18 -6.14 15.08
C ALA A 279 6.72 -5.38 16.31
N TYR A 280 5.45 -5.01 16.34
CA TYR A 280 4.79 -4.34 17.46
C TYR A 280 4.83 -5.17 18.73
N GLY A 281 4.45 -6.46 18.66
CA GLY A 281 4.48 -7.37 19.78
C GLY A 281 5.87 -7.56 20.38
N ARG A 282 6.90 -7.64 19.55
CA ARG A 282 8.30 -7.69 20.01
C ARG A 282 8.72 -6.40 20.71
N GLY A 283 8.30 -5.23 20.18
CA GLY A 283 8.54 -3.93 20.82
C GLY A 283 7.86 -3.85 22.19
N TYR A 284 6.58 -4.18 22.23
CA TYR A 284 5.77 -4.20 23.44
C TYR A 284 6.37 -5.12 24.53
N ALA A 285 6.72 -6.35 24.17
CA ALA A 285 7.34 -7.29 25.09
C ALA A 285 8.67 -6.80 25.61
N SER A 286 9.50 -6.21 24.75
CA SER A 286 10.81 -5.65 25.13
C SER A 286 10.70 -4.53 26.16
N GLU A 287 9.68 -3.65 26.07
CA GLU A 287 9.49 -2.53 26.97
C GLU A 287 9.09 -2.96 28.38
N LEU A 288 8.22 -3.98 28.50
CA LEU A 288 7.73 -4.49 29.76
C LEU A 288 8.52 -5.69 30.31
N TYR A 289 9.63 -6.05 29.67
CA TYR A 289 10.42 -7.25 30.03
C TYR A 289 9.58 -8.53 30.07
N LEU A 290 8.55 -8.61 29.22
CA LEU A 290 7.70 -9.79 29.07
C LEU A 290 8.25 -10.74 28.00
N THR A 291 7.89 -12.03 28.10
CA THR A 291 8.24 -13.00 27.07
C THR A 291 7.37 -12.83 25.82
N TYR A 292 8.00 -12.54 24.66
CA TYR A 292 7.35 -12.64 23.36
C TYR A 292 7.27 -14.11 22.94
N VAL A 293 6.08 -14.58 22.59
CA VAL A 293 5.83 -15.97 22.19
C VAL A 293 5.14 -16.02 20.82
N GLN A 294 5.73 -16.73 19.88
CA GLN A 294 5.08 -17.01 18.59
C GLN A 294 4.08 -18.20 18.81
N ALA A 295 2.93 -17.89 19.41
CA ALA A 295 1.86 -18.87 19.65
C ALA A 295 0.84 -18.95 18.51
N ILE A 296 0.86 -17.96 17.60
CA ILE A 296 0.01 -17.91 16.40
C ILE A 296 0.94 -17.87 15.18
N THR A 297 0.67 -18.70 14.17
CA THR A 297 1.42 -18.75 12.91
C THR A 297 0.47 -18.76 11.72
N LYS A 298 0.90 -18.28 10.54
CA LYS A 298 0.10 -18.42 9.32
C LYS A 298 -0.01 -19.89 8.92
N ASN A 299 -1.16 -20.27 8.41
CA ASN A 299 -1.38 -21.59 7.84
C ASN A 299 -1.00 -21.60 6.37
N ASN A 300 0.25 -21.95 6.07
CA ASN A 300 0.78 -21.94 4.70
C ASN A 300 0.25 -23.05 3.79
N GLU A 301 -0.37 -24.11 4.35
CA GLU A 301 -0.90 -25.24 3.57
C GLU A 301 -2.12 -24.87 2.72
N LYS A 302 -2.77 -23.73 3.00
CA LYS A 302 -3.95 -23.24 2.28
C LYS A 302 -3.72 -21.91 1.54
N GLN A 303 -2.50 -21.68 1.05
CA GLN A 303 -2.12 -20.41 0.42
C GLN A 303 -2.86 -20.06 -0.89
N PHE A 304 -3.58 -21.01 -1.50
CA PHE A 304 -4.40 -20.78 -2.68
C PHE A 304 -5.83 -20.35 -2.31
N GLY A 305 -6.03 -19.06 -2.02
CA GLY A 305 -7.36 -18.43 -1.89
C GLY A 305 -7.72 -17.82 -0.53
N ALA A 306 -7.02 -18.15 0.57
CA ALA A 306 -7.40 -17.71 1.93
C ALA A 306 -6.92 -16.30 2.31
N ASP A 307 -6.03 -15.67 1.56
CA ASP A 307 -5.53 -14.31 1.84
C ASP A 307 -6.58 -13.21 1.62
N ARG A 308 -7.75 -13.57 1.07
CA ARG A 308 -8.83 -12.63 0.71
C ARG A 308 -10.17 -13.03 1.33
N THR A 309 -10.24 -12.99 2.64
CA THR A 309 -11.51 -13.14 3.36
C THR A 309 -12.56 -12.10 2.96
N PHE A 310 -12.14 -10.99 2.36
CA PHE A 310 -13.02 -9.92 1.86
C PHE A 310 -13.82 -10.27 0.59
N ILE A 311 -13.38 -11.28 -0.19
CA ILE A 311 -13.98 -11.61 -1.50
C ILE A 311 -15.06 -12.70 -1.39
N LEU A 312 -15.18 -13.35 -0.23
CA LEU A 312 -16.14 -14.43 -0.03
C LEU A 312 -17.58 -13.89 0.05
N LYS A 313 -18.51 -14.60 -0.61
CA LYS A 313 -19.88 -14.13 -0.89
C LYS A 313 -20.79 -14.04 0.33
N ASN A 314 -20.51 -14.82 1.39
CA ASN A 314 -21.35 -14.83 2.59
C ASN A 314 -20.48 -14.75 3.86
N ASN A 315 -21.13 -14.38 4.97
CA ASN A 315 -20.46 -14.21 6.26
C ASN A 315 -19.92 -15.55 6.82
N GLU A 316 -20.54 -16.68 6.51
CA GLU A 316 -20.09 -18.00 6.97
C GLU A 316 -18.79 -18.43 6.29
N GLU A 317 -18.68 -18.25 4.97
CA GLU A 317 -17.43 -18.55 4.23
C GLU A 317 -16.29 -17.65 4.66
N ARG A 318 -16.58 -16.35 4.91
CA ARG A 318 -15.61 -15.39 5.47
C ARG A 318 -15.12 -15.83 6.85
N ASN A 319 -16.03 -16.21 7.72
CA ASN A 319 -15.71 -16.67 9.07
C ASN A 319 -14.92 -17.99 9.04
N LYS A 320 -15.25 -18.92 8.14
CA LYS A 320 -14.50 -20.15 7.94
C LYS A 320 -13.09 -19.89 7.46
N ALA A 321 -12.92 -19.05 6.43
CA ALA A 321 -11.61 -18.67 5.91
C ALA A 321 -10.75 -17.93 6.95
N CYS A 322 -11.35 -17.06 7.78
CA CYS A 322 -10.67 -16.42 8.90
C CYS A 322 -10.20 -17.42 9.95
N ARG A 323 -11.03 -18.44 10.27
CA ARG A 323 -10.67 -19.49 11.24
C ARG A 323 -9.50 -20.36 10.77
N GLU A 324 -9.41 -20.60 9.47
CA GLU A 324 -8.39 -21.46 8.87
C GLU A 324 -7.09 -20.72 8.52
N LYS A 325 -7.07 -19.40 8.64
CA LYS A 325 -5.92 -18.54 8.30
C LYS A 325 -4.71 -18.76 9.23
N PHE A 326 -4.96 -19.15 10.47
CA PHE A 326 -3.93 -19.26 11.49
C PHE A 326 -3.90 -20.64 12.15
N LYS A 327 -2.69 -21.10 12.51
CA LYS A 327 -2.44 -22.23 13.40
C LYS A 327 -2.08 -21.70 14.78
N TYR A 328 -2.52 -22.41 15.84
CA TYR A 328 -2.33 -22.03 17.24
C TYR A 328 -1.59 -23.13 17.99
N ASP A 329 -0.59 -22.74 18.77
CA ASP A 329 0.16 -23.64 19.64
C ASP A 329 -0.46 -23.63 21.04
N GLU A 330 -1.36 -24.59 21.30
CA GLU A 330 -2.09 -24.69 22.54
C GLU A 330 -1.17 -24.83 23.77
N SER A 331 -0.02 -25.49 23.62
CA SER A 331 0.93 -25.68 24.72
C SER A 331 1.52 -24.38 25.24
N LYS A 332 1.61 -23.36 24.36
CA LYS A 332 2.09 -22.02 24.69
C LYS A 332 1.00 -21.09 25.21
N ILE A 333 -0.28 -21.44 25.01
CA ILE A 333 -1.45 -20.59 25.31
C ILE A 333 -2.09 -20.96 26.63
N LYS A 334 -2.24 -22.27 26.90
CA LYS A 334 -3.01 -22.80 28.04
C LYS A 334 -2.54 -22.23 29.38
N GLY A 335 -3.48 -21.65 30.14
CA GLY A 335 -3.26 -21.08 31.46
C GLY A 335 -2.50 -19.75 31.49
N LYS A 336 -2.22 -19.12 30.32
CA LYS A 336 -1.50 -17.86 30.23
C LYS A 336 -2.44 -16.66 30.18
N ASN A 337 -1.97 -15.52 30.70
CA ASN A 337 -2.52 -14.22 30.41
C ASN A 337 -1.85 -13.74 29.12
N ILE A 338 -2.63 -13.40 28.11
CA ILE A 338 -2.13 -13.09 26.77
C ILE A 338 -2.37 -11.64 26.44
N ILE A 339 -1.31 -10.92 26.09
CA ILE A 339 -1.40 -9.63 25.44
C ILE A 339 -1.27 -9.87 23.94
N VAL A 340 -2.39 -9.74 23.21
CA VAL A 340 -2.44 -9.85 21.77
C VAL A 340 -2.16 -8.49 21.16
N VAL A 341 -1.14 -8.41 20.31
CA VAL A 341 -0.76 -7.16 19.61
C VAL A 341 -1.00 -7.34 18.12
N ASP A 342 -1.79 -6.43 17.53
CA ASP A 342 -2.01 -6.34 16.08
C ASP A 342 -1.72 -4.91 15.61
N ASP A 343 -1.56 -4.69 14.30
CA ASP A 343 -1.20 -3.39 13.72
C ASP A 343 -2.34 -2.37 13.77
N THR A 344 -3.52 -2.76 13.32
CA THR A 344 -4.71 -1.91 13.17
C THR A 344 -5.98 -2.72 13.44
N LEU A 345 -7.03 -2.04 13.87
CA LEU A 345 -8.35 -2.64 14.09
C LEU A 345 -9.41 -1.89 13.27
N VAL A 346 -9.80 -2.49 12.13
CA VAL A 346 -10.79 -1.89 11.20
C VAL A 346 -12.20 -2.44 11.49
N ARG A 347 -12.46 -3.70 11.11
CA ARG A 347 -13.80 -4.33 11.23
C ARG A 347 -13.96 -5.23 12.45
N GLY A 348 -12.89 -5.62 13.10
CA GLY A 348 -12.89 -6.49 14.29
C GLY A 348 -13.04 -8.00 14.02
N ASN A 349 -13.44 -8.41 12.82
CA ASN A 349 -13.73 -9.83 12.54
C ASN A 349 -12.52 -10.76 12.72
N VAL A 350 -11.35 -10.34 12.27
CA VAL A 350 -10.12 -11.16 12.38
C VAL A 350 -9.72 -11.30 13.83
N ILE A 351 -9.66 -10.20 14.56
CA ILE A 351 -9.25 -10.22 15.98
C ILE A 351 -10.26 -10.98 16.83
N LYS A 352 -11.57 -10.87 16.59
CA LYS A 352 -12.62 -11.63 17.28
C LYS A 352 -12.46 -13.13 17.10
N ASN A 353 -12.13 -13.60 15.89
CA ASN A 353 -11.84 -14.99 15.62
C ASN A 353 -10.56 -15.47 16.34
N ILE A 354 -9.51 -14.64 16.39
CA ILE A 354 -8.27 -14.93 17.13
C ILE A 354 -8.59 -15.09 18.64
N ILE A 355 -9.32 -14.15 19.22
CA ILE A 355 -9.71 -14.15 20.62
C ILE A 355 -10.51 -15.43 20.96
N SER A 356 -11.54 -15.76 20.17
CA SER A 356 -12.34 -16.97 20.34
C SER A 356 -11.44 -18.23 20.34
N ARG A 357 -10.46 -18.28 19.44
CA ARG A 357 -9.55 -19.42 19.36
C ARG A 357 -8.57 -19.48 20.52
N LEU A 358 -8.03 -18.34 20.99
CA LEU A 358 -7.18 -18.28 22.17
C LEU A 358 -7.93 -18.76 23.43
N LYS A 359 -9.20 -18.36 23.61
CA LYS A 359 -10.05 -18.85 24.68
C LYS A 359 -10.22 -20.37 24.61
N SER A 360 -10.51 -20.92 23.42
CA SER A 360 -10.64 -22.37 23.23
C SER A 360 -9.36 -23.14 23.51
N CYS A 361 -8.18 -22.53 23.33
CA CYS A 361 -6.88 -23.08 23.71
C CYS A 361 -6.56 -22.91 25.22
N GLY A 362 -7.49 -22.39 26.03
CA GLY A 362 -7.35 -22.27 27.49
C GLY A 362 -6.58 -21.02 27.94
N ALA A 363 -6.57 -19.93 27.19
CA ALA A 363 -6.08 -18.62 27.66
C ALA A 363 -6.89 -18.17 28.90
N ARG A 364 -6.22 -17.61 29.92
CA ARG A 364 -6.83 -17.19 31.18
C ARG A 364 -7.38 -15.77 31.11
N GLU A 365 -6.54 -14.82 30.64
CA GLU A 365 -6.91 -13.44 30.41
C GLU A 365 -6.43 -13.07 28.99
N ILE A 366 -7.18 -12.22 28.30
CA ILE A 366 -6.81 -11.72 26.96
C ILE A 366 -6.93 -10.20 26.95
N HIS A 367 -5.82 -9.52 26.66
CA HIS A 367 -5.73 -8.08 26.50
C HIS A 367 -5.34 -7.76 25.05
N VAL A 368 -6.08 -6.89 24.38
CA VAL A 368 -5.79 -6.49 22.99
C VAL A 368 -5.11 -5.11 22.99
N ARG A 369 -4.03 -5.01 22.23
CA ARG A 369 -3.24 -3.78 22.07
C ARG A 369 -3.03 -3.49 20.61
N ILE A 370 -3.47 -2.30 20.19
CA ILE A 370 -3.42 -1.83 18.81
C ILE A 370 -2.52 -0.61 18.75
N PRO A 371 -1.25 -0.73 18.32
CA PRO A 371 -0.29 0.37 18.24
C PRO A 371 -0.56 1.34 17.07
N SER A 372 -1.83 1.62 16.84
CA SER A 372 -2.35 2.66 15.96
C SER A 372 -3.57 3.31 16.61
N PRO A 373 -3.98 4.50 16.17
CA PRO A 373 -5.25 5.08 16.58
C PRO A 373 -6.45 4.25 16.10
N PRO A 374 -7.63 4.41 16.71
CA PRO A 374 -8.85 3.76 16.23
C PRO A 374 -9.21 4.25 14.82
N VAL A 375 -9.60 3.31 13.94
CA VAL A 375 -10.11 3.64 12.61
C VAL A 375 -11.59 4.01 12.75
N ILE A 376 -11.90 5.30 12.50
CA ILE A 376 -13.24 5.90 12.73
C ILE A 376 -13.88 6.50 11.48
N ASP A 377 -13.13 6.61 10.38
CA ASP A 377 -13.64 7.19 9.14
C ASP A 377 -13.21 6.42 7.89
N ILE A 378 -13.92 6.70 6.78
CA ILE A 378 -13.66 6.12 5.47
C ILE A 378 -12.34 6.64 4.88
N CYS A 379 -11.82 5.91 3.90
CA CYS A 379 -10.69 6.39 3.12
C CYS A 379 -11.09 6.64 1.66
N GLN A 380 -10.91 7.89 1.20
CA GLN A 380 -11.16 8.28 -0.19
C GLN A 380 -9.90 8.23 -1.07
N LEU A 381 -8.73 7.98 -0.48
CA LEU A 381 -7.44 8.04 -1.18
C LEU A 381 -6.74 6.67 -1.33
N GLY A 382 -7.51 5.58 -1.34
CA GLY A 382 -7.06 4.27 -1.83
C GLY A 382 -6.90 3.16 -0.80
N ILE A 383 -7.29 3.35 0.48
CA ILE A 383 -7.49 2.24 1.42
C ILE A 383 -8.91 1.70 1.22
N ASP A 384 -9.10 0.38 1.24
CA ASP A 384 -10.41 -0.25 1.05
C ASP A 384 -11.30 -0.17 2.31
N ILE A 385 -11.61 1.06 2.71
CA ILE A 385 -12.56 1.42 3.77
C ILE A 385 -13.62 2.30 3.11
N LYS A 386 -14.77 1.70 2.76
CA LYS A 386 -15.78 2.35 1.92
C LYS A 386 -16.92 2.99 2.69
N THR A 387 -17.29 2.39 3.82
CA THR A 387 -18.41 2.85 4.64
C THR A 387 -18.03 2.90 6.10
N ARG A 388 -18.63 3.81 6.86
CA ARG A 388 -18.39 3.94 8.30
C ARG A 388 -19.01 2.79 9.08
N GLU A 389 -20.12 2.24 8.59
CA GLU A 389 -20.90 1.19 9.22
C GLU A 389 -20.11 -0.13 9.33
N GLU A 390 -19.08 -0.32 8.50
CA GLU A 390 -18.21 -1.49 8.59
C GLU A 390 -17.11 -1.36 9.66
N LEU A 391 -16.92 -0.17 10.26
CA LEU A 391 -15.85 0.13 11.21
C LEU A 391 -16.28 -0.21 12.64
N LEU A 392 -15.45 -0.97 13.35
CA LEU A 392 -15.72 -1.33 14.74
C LEU A 392 -15.83 -0.08 15.62
N MET A 393 -14.85 0.82 15.54
CA MET A 393 -14.77 2.01 16.40
C MET A 393 -15.65 3.17 15.95
N TYR A 394 -16.37 3.05 14.86
CA TYR A 394 -17.49 3.93 14.51
C TYR A 394 -18.79 3.49 15.20
N ASN A 395 -19.00 2.16 15.31
CA ASN A 395 -20.22 1.59 15.87
C ASN A 395 -20.17 1.42 17.40
N TYR A 396 -18.99 1.36 17.99
CA TYR A 396 -18.78 1.08 19.41
C TYR A 396 -17.79 2.07 20.02
N ASP A 397 -18.06 2.52 21.25
CA ASP A 397 -17.04 3.13 22.08
C ASP A 397 -16.04 2.06 22.60
N LEU A 398 -15.01 2.50 23.32
CA LEU A 398 -13.95 1.60 23.78
C LEU A 398 -14.48 0.49 24.72
N ASN A 399 -15.44 0.83 25.60
CA ASN A 399 -16.02 -0.14 26.55
C ASN A 399 -16.88 -1.17 25.83
N SER A 400 -17.82 -0.71 24.99
CA SER A 400 -18.68 -1.57 24.18
C SER A 400 -17.88 -2.43 23.19
N ALA A 401 -16.79 -1.90 22.61
CA ALA A 401 -15.90 -2.66 21.74
C ALA A 401 -15.14 -3.75 22.53
N THR A 402 -14.74 -3.45 23.77
CA THR A 402 -14.09 -4.43 24.67
C THR A 402 -15.02 -5.57 24.99
N GLU A 403 -16.28 -5.27 25.32
CA GLU A 403 -17.34 -6.25 25.55
C GLU A 403 -17.67 -7.07 24.29
N TYR A 404 -17.84 -6.39 23.14
CA TYR A 404 -18.10 -7.04 21.86
C TYR A 404 -17.01 -8.02 21.45
N LEU A 405 -15.75 -7.69 21.72
CA LEU A 405 -14.61 -8.58 21.48
C LEU A 405 -14.43 -9.63 22.57
N GLU A 406 -15.16 -9.50 23.69
CA GLU A 406 -15.09 -10.40 24.84
C GLU A 406 -13.66 -10.53 25.42
N VAL A 407 -12.96 -9.40 25.59
CA VAL A 407 -11.60 -9.34 26.12
C VAL A 407 -11.56 -8.62 27.47
N ASN A 408 -10.49 -8.84 28.24
CA ASN A 408 -10.30 -8.20 29.54
C ASN A 408 -9.95 -6.71 29.41
N SER A 409 -9.31 -6.30 28.33
CA SER A 409 -9.11 -4.89 27.96
C SER A 409 -8.72 -4.72 26.49
N LEU A 410 -9.14 -3.60 25.93
CA LEU A 410 -8.75 -3.10 24.61
C LEU A 410 -8.11 -1.73 24.77
N ARG A 411 -7.02 -1.45 24.07
CA ARG A 411 -6.41 -0.12 24.03
C ARG A 411 -5.79 0.15 22.65
N PHE A 412 -5.86 1.40 22.21
CA PHE A 412 -5.25 1.95 21.02
C PHE A 412 -4.11 2.92 21.42
N LEU A 413 -3.20 3.15 20.49
CA LEU A 413 -2.23 4.24 20.61
C LEU A 413 -2.89 5.54 20.13
N GLU A 414 -2.63 6.64 20.83
CA GLU A 414 -3.13 7.96 20.42
C GLU A 414 -2.37 8.47 19.16
N LEU A 415 -3.02 9.33 18.38
CA LEU A 415 -2.47 9.84 17.11
C LEU A 415 -1.15 10.60 17.33
N GLU A 416 -1.05 11.35 18.41
CA GLU A 416 0.12 12.14 18.81
C GLU A 416 1.33 11.26 19.16
N ASN A 417 1.09 10.01 19.49
CA ASN A 417 2.12 9.03 19.88
C ASN A 417 2.63 8.18 18.72
N LEU A 418 2.29 8.53 17.47
CA LEU A 418 2.83 7.87 16.27
C LEU A 418 4.30 8.29 16.01
N VAL A 419 5.20 7.81 16.86
CA VAL A 419 6.63 8.11 16.75
C VAL A 419 7.24 7.61 15.45
N GLY A 420 8.07 8.43 14.80
CA GLY A 420 8.69 8.11 13.50
C GLY A 420 7.80 8.42 12.30
N PHE A 421 6.64 9.08 12.50
CA PHE A 421 5.79 9.56 11.42
C PHE A 421 5.98 11.08 11.26
N PRO A 422 5.92 11.61 10.03
CA PRO A 422 5.84 13.04 9.81
C PRO A 422 4.62 13.63 10.52
N SER A 423 4.76 14.84 11.08
CA SER A 423 3.64 15.56 11.70
C SER A 423 2.46 15.76 10.75
N GLU A 424 2.76 15.92 9.46
CA GLU A 424 1.79 16.11 8.39
C GLU A 424 1.26 14.82 7.76
N SER A 425 1.56 13.65 8.33
CA SER A 425 1.08 12.36 7.81
C SER A 425 -0.42 12.38 7.55
N TYR A 426 -0.83 11.85 6.41
CA TYR A 426 -2.25 11.68 6.07
C TYR A 426 -2.85 10.58 6.95
N ALA A 427 -3.74 10.96 7.83
CA ALA A 427 -4.34 10.09 8.84
C ALA A 427 -5.85 10.33 9.00
N HIS A 428 -6.55 10.66 7.89
CA HIS A 428 -7.98 11.02 7.92
C HIS A 428 -8.85 9.89 8.50
N CYS A 429 -8.58 8.64 8.16
CA CYS A 429 -9.31 7.50 8.72
C CYS A 429 -9.15 7.33 10.24
N PHE A 430 -8.18 7.99 10.86
CA PHE A 430 -7.96 8.08 12.30
C PHE A 430 -8.48 9.40 12.92
N GLY A 431 -9.22 10.21 12.16
CA GLY A 431 -9.82 11.47 12.64
C GLY A 431 -9.03 12.74 12.35
N LYS A 432 -7.85 12.66 11.71
CA LYS A 432 -7.12 13.87 11.30
C LYS A 432 -7.82 14.56 10.13
N ALA A 433 -7.86 15.89 10.13
CA ALA A 433 -8.41 16.65 9.03
C ALA A 433 -7.71 16.33 7.71
N MET A 434 -8.48 16.30 6.62
CA MET A 434 -7.96 16.17 5.26
C MET A 434 -7.41 17.52 4.81
N PRO A 435 -6.36 17.57 3.99
CA PRO A 435 -5.92 18.83 3.36
C PRO A 435 -7.08 19.52 2.62
N ASP A 436 -7.16 20.85 2.75
CA ASP A 436 -8.28 21.63 2.19
C ASP A 436 -8.43 21.44 0.68
N ASP A 437 -7.33 21.44 -0.07
CA ASP A 437 -7.36 21.22 -1.52
C ASP A 437 -7.99 19.88 -1.92
N ILE A 438 -7.75 18.81 -1.15
CA ILE A 438 -8.37 17.50 -1.39
C ILE A 438 -9.86 17.57 -1.07
N THR A 439 -10.19 18.19 0.06
CA THR A 439 -11.57 18.35 0.51
C THR A 439 -12.40 19.12 -0.51
N ASP A 440 -11.86 20.23 -1.03
CA ASP A 440 -12.52 21.06 -2.03
C ASP A 440 -12.65 20.36 -3.37
N PHE A 441 -11.64 19.63 -3.79
CA PHE A 441 -11.69 18.81 -5.00
C PHE A 441 -12.80 17.75 -4.93
N ILE A 442 -12.94 17.09 -3.78
CA ILE A 442 -13.99 16.08 -3.54
C ILE A 442 -15.38 16.73 -3.59
N LYS A 443 -15.58 17.88 -2.94
CA LYS A 443 -16.85 18.61 -2.91
C LYS A 443 -17.26 19.08 -4.31
N ASN A 444 -16.37 19.73 -5.04
CA ASN A 444 -16.62 20.24 -6.39
C ASN A 444 -17.00 19.13 -7.37
N LYS A 445 -16.37 17.95 -7.27
CA LYS A 445 -16.75 16.78 -8.07
C LYS A 445 -18.16 16.28 -7.80
N ILE A 446 -18.58 16.25 -6.52
CA ILE A 446 -19.93 15.84 -6.13
C ILE A 446 -20.99 16.80 -6.69
N GLU A 447 -20.71 18.11 -6.71
CA GLU A 447 -21.65 19.12 -7.24
C GLU A 447 -21.81 19.01 -8.76
N VAL A 448 -20.73 18.78 -9.50
CA VAL A 448 -20.76 18.58 -10.96
C VAL A 448 -21.57 17.32 -11.31
N ASP A 449 -21.40 16.22 -10.60
CA ASP A 449 -22.12 14.97 -10.85
C ASP A 449 -23.63 15.12 -10.53
N LYS A 450 -24.00 15.87 -9.48
CA LYS A 450 -25.40 16.20 -9.17
C LYS A 450 -26.04 17.04 -10.26
N ASN A 451 -25.37 18.07 -10.76
CA ASN A 451 -25.88 18.93 -11.81
C ASN A 451 -26.05 18.19 -13.13
N ASN A 452 -25.13 17.29 -13.48
CA ASN A 452 -25.24 16.44 -14.67
C ASN A 452 -26.38 15.40 -14.56
N SER A 453 -26.70 14.94 -13.36
CA SER A 453 -27.82 14.01 -13.14
C SER A 453 -29.21 14.72 -13.20
N ILE A 454 -29.28 16.02 -12.87
CA ILE A 454 -30.47 16.83 -12.95
C ILE A 454 -30.75 17.28 -14.41
N SER A 455 -29.71 17.49 -15.21
CA SER A 455 -29.87 17.91 -16.62
C SER A 455 -30.20 16.76 -17.58
N ASN A 456 -30.14 15.50 -17.14
CA ASN A 456 -30.47 14.30 -17.91
C ASN A 456 -31.81 13.66 -17.54
N ASN A 457 -32.60 14.28 -16.66
CA ASN A 457 -34.00 13.96 -16.34
C ASN A 457 -34.92 15.08 -16.87
#